data_bfc849900a20f3906980b942859a1c63
#
_entry.id   bfc849900a20f3906980b942859a1c63
#
_cell.length_a   1.000
_cell.length_b   1.000
_cell.length_c   1.000
_cell.angle_alpha   90.00
_cell.angle_beta   90.00
_cell.angle_gamma   90.00
#
_symmetry.space_group_name_H-M   'P 1'
#
loop_
_entity.id
_entity.type
_entity.pdbx_description
1 polymer ?
#
loop_
_entity_poly.entity_id
_entity_poly.type
_entity_poly.pdbx_seq_one_letter_code
_entity_poly.pdbx_strand_id
1 'polypeptide(L)'
;MSTYLADTAENLTVEGPSATFTYRRMGPQGGVPLVLLQRFRATIDWWDPEFLDYLAADHDVIVFDNVGVGYTTGEPRDSLDGFAEGAAEFIEALGLTQADLLGWSLGGFVAQRLAARRPELVRKIIVAGSGPTGWVPGAPEASEKVLGIMAKPDADLEDMLYLFYPETDAARASGHEHFTHVATRLAADSPAVTEATAQGMLAAIGQLLAAPFDEVRAELESIKHPVLYANGLHDVMVPAHASYVAVQHLADATLLLYGDAGHAFLFQHAKAFTKQVADFLAS
;
A
#
# COMPACT_ATOMS: atom_id res chain seq x y z
N MET A 1 25.39 9.83 6.08
CA MET A 1 24.73 9.87 4.77
C MET A 1 24.07 8.50 4.59
N SER A 2 22.82 8.47 4.21
CA SER A 2 22.15 7.20 3.92
C SER A 2 22.88 6.47 2.78
N THR A 3 22.88 5.13 2.83
CA THR A 3 23.43 4.27 1.79
C THR A 3 22.34 3.77 0.81
N TYR A 4 21.08 4.08 1.10
CA TYR A 4 19.95 3.62 0.29
C TYR A 4 19.76 4.49 -0.97
N LEU A 5 19.54 3.83 -2.11
CA LEU A 5 19.20 4.47 -3.38
C LEU A 5 17.89 5.28 -3.24
N ALA A 6 16.91 4.70 -2.57
CA ALA A 6 15.61 5.33 -2.34
C ALA A 6 15.71 6.68 -1.61
N ASP A 7 16.67 6.85 -0.71
CA ASP A 7 16.88 8.12 0.01
C ASP A 7 17.44 9.24 -0.88
N THR A 8 18.08 8.89 -1.97
CA THR A 8 18.70 9.86 -2.91
C THR A 8 17.89 10.04 -4.20
N ALA A 9 16.86 9.22 -4.41
CA ALA A 9 16.00 9.32 -5.59
C ALA A 9 15.29 10.70 -5.65
N GLU A 10 15.34 11.33 -6.81
CA GLU A 10 14.76 12.65 -7.04
C GLU A 10 13.24 12.60 -7.09
N ASN A 11 12.57 13.64 -6.58
CA ASN A 11 11.17 13.86 -6.81
C ASN A 11 10.98 14.35 -8.25
N LEU A 12 10.31 13.53 -9.05
CA LEU A 12 9.91 13.83 -10.42
C LEU A 12 8.45 14.25 -10.42
N THR A 13 8.03 14.97 -11.47
CA THR A 13 6.63 15.37 -11.62
C THR A 13 6.09 15.00 -13.00
N VAL A 14 4.79 14.74 -13.07
CA VAL A 14 4.06 14.55 -14.31
C VAL A 14 2.68 15.19 -14.22
N GLU A 15 2.28 15.89 -15.28
CA GLU A 15 0.96 16.50 -15.39
C GLU A 15 -0.09 15.46 -15.73
N GLY A 16 -1.13 15.37 -14.93
CA GLY A 16 -2.32 14.56 -15.17
C GLY A 16 -3.58 15.41 -15.25
N PRO A 17 -4.75 14.79 -15.53
CA PRO A 17 -6.01 15.53 -15.68
C PRO A 17 -6.45 16.30 -14.44
N SER A 18 -6.22 15.76 -13.24
CA SER A 18 -6.70 16.33 -11.99
C SER A 18 -5.58 16.82 -11.05
N ALA A 19 -4.32 16.54 -11.36
CA ALA A 19 -3.18 16.88 -10.50
C ALA A 19 -1.86 16.92 -11.26
N THR A 20 -0.90 17.69 -10.73
CA THR A 20 0.52 17.47 -10.98
C THR A 20 0.99 16.43 -10.00
N PHE A 21 1.22 15.21 -10.47
CA PHE A 21 1.66 14.09 -9.64
C PHE A 21 3.15 14.18 -9.34
N THR A 22 3.53 13.91 -8.10
CA THR A 22 4.92 13.73 -7.68
C THR A 22 5.20 12.25 -7.46
N TYR A 23 6.33 11.79 -7.97
CA TYR A 23 6.75 10.39 -7.91
C TYR A 23 8.27 10.25 -7.86
N ARG A 24 8.75 9.06 -7.48
CA ARG A 24 10.15 8.63 -7.64
C ARG A 24 10.19 7.35 -8.45
N ARG A 25 11.24 7.18 -9.25
CA ARG A 25 11.45 5.99 -10.07
C ARG A 25 12.86 5.46 -9.87
N MET A 26 12.98 4.17 -9.60
CA MET A 26 14.23 3.51 -9.22
C MET A 26 14.34 2.15 -9.89
N GLY A 27 15.58 1.68 -10.08
CA GLY A 27 15.86 0.37 -10.65
C GLY A 27 15.94 0.33 -12.17
N PRO A 28 16.10 -0.89 -12.76
CA PRO A 28 16.25 -1.09 -14.19
C PRO A 28 14.94 -0.84 -14.93
N GLN A 29 14.99 0.03 -15.96
CA GLN A 29 13.83 0.34 -16.80
C GLN A 29 13.78 -0.57 -18.03
N GLY A 30 12.60 -0.67 -18.64
CA GLY A 30 12.38 -1.38 -19.91
C GLY A 30 11.45 -2.60 -19.83
N GLY A 31 11.00 -2.96 -18.63
CA GLY A 31 9.91 -3.91 -18.39
C GLY A 31 8.59 -3.24 -18.03
N VAL A 32 7.62 -4.03 -17.56
CA VAL A 32 6.40 -3.50 -16.93
C VAL A 32 6.79 -2.95 -15.55
N PRO A 33 6.57 -1.65 -15.27
CA PRO A 33 6.96 -1.07 -13.99
C PRO A 33 6.06 -1.56 -12.85
N LEU A 34 6.64 -1.62 -11.65
CA LEU A 34 5.95 -1.89 -10.40
C LEU A 34 5.58 -0.57 -9.73
N VAL A 35 4.30 -0.23 -9.75
CA VAL A 35 3.75 0.98 -9.12
C VAL A 35 3.27 0.66 -7.71
N LEU A 36 3.77 1.40 -6.73
CA LEU A 36 3.46 1.21 -5.31
C LEU A 36 2.40 2.20 -4.84
N LEU A 37 1.36 1.68 -4.18
CA LEU A 37 0.26 2.45 -3.61
C LEU A 37 0.35 2.42 -2.08
N GLN A 38 0.36 3.61 -1.50
CA GLN A 38 0.68 3.83 -0.08
C GLN A 38 -0.52 3.60 0.84
N ARG A 39 -0.22 3.37 2.12
CA ARG A 39 -1.17 3.20 3.22
C ARG A 39 -1.90 4.50 3.62
N PHE A 40 -2.88 4.37 4.50
CA PHE A 40 -3.54 5.48 5.17
C PHE A 40 -2.54 6.42 5.86
N ARG A 41 -2.75 7.74 5.70
CA ARG A 41 -1.92 8.82 6.30
C ARG A 41 -0.43 8.72 6.02
N ALA A 42 -0.07 8.30 4.79
CA ALA A 42 1.33 8.25 4.40
C ALA A 42 1.56 8.90 3.03
N THR A 43 2.76 9.40 2.83
CA THR A 43 3.30 9.92 1.58
C THR A 43 4.37 8.98 1.04
N ILE A 44 4.93 9.27 -0.13
CA ILE A 44 6.05 8.49 -0.70
C ILE A 44 7.26 8.37 0.23
N ASP A 45 7.40 9.27 1.22
CA ASP A 45 8.51 9.26 2.17
C ASP A 45 8.36 8.23 3.30
N TRP A 46 7.19 7.58 3.42
CA TRP A 46 6.92 6.54 4.41
C TRP A 46 7.24 5.11 3.95
N TRP A 47 7.69 4.94 2.70
CA TRP A 47 8.24 3.65 2.28
C TRP A 47 9.62 3.44 2.89
N ASP A 48 9.84 2.27 3.49
CA ASP A 48 11.16 1.90 3.98
C ASP A 48 12.16 1.87 2.82
N PRO A 49 13.28 2.63 2.88
CA PRO A 49 14.24 2.71 1.79
C PRO A 49 14.95 1.38 1.53
N GLU A 50 15.17 0.55 2.53
CA GLU A 50 15.74 -0.79 2.37
C GLU A 50 14.81 -1.69 1.56
N PHE A 51 13.51 -1.66 1.87
CA PHE A 51 12.50 -2.38 1.12
C PHE A 51 12.43 -1.95 -0.35
N LEU A 52 12.47 -0.63 -0.59
CA LEU A 52 12.49 -0.08 -1.95
C LEU A 52 13.76 -0.50 -2.72
N ASP A 53 14.93 -0.47 -2.08
CA ASP A 53 16.19 -0.88 -2.69
C ASP A 53 16.20 -2.36 -3.06
N TYR A 54 15.62 -3.24 -2.23
CA TYR A 54 15.46 -4.66 -2.58
C TYR A 54 14.55 -4.85 -3.81
N LEU A 55 13.45 -4.09 -3.93
CA LEU A 55 12.61 -4.14 -5.13
C LEU A 55 13.32 -3.57 -6.35
N ALA A 56 13.99 -2.43 -6.20
CA ALA A 56 14.66 -1.71 -7.27
C ALA A 56 15.93 -2.43 -7.78
N ALA A 57 16.40 -3.46 -7.09
CA ALA A 57 17.51 -4.27 -7.58
C ALA A 57 17.17 -4.98 -8.91
N ASP A 58 15.92 -5.44 -9.05
CA ASP A 58 15.49 -6.25 -10.19
C ASP A 58 14.29 -5.65 -10.96
N HIS A 59 13.60 -4.65 -10.40
CA HIS A 59 12.37 -4.09 -10.96
C HIS A 59 12.45 -2.58 -11.16
N ASP A 60 11.72 -2.08 -12.16
CA ASP A 60 11.44 -0.68 -12.40
C ASP A 60 10.36 -0.22 -11.40
N VAL A 61 10.78 0.33 -10.27
CA VAL A 61 9.92 0.68 -9.13
C VAL A 61 9.52 2.14 -9.19
N ILE A 62 8.22 2.39 -9.09
CA ILE A 62 7.63 3.73 -9.05
C ILE A 62 6.80 3.88 -7.77
N VAL A 63 7.18 4.84 -6.93
CA VAL A 63 6.37 5.29 -5.79
C VAL A 63 5.80 6.66 -6.11
N PHE A 64 4.53 6.90 -5.78
CA PHE A 64 3.87 8.18 -6.05
C PHE A 64 2.91 8.56 -4.94
N ASP A 65 2.64 9.85 -4.81
CA ASP A 65 1.56 10.38 -4.00
C ASP A 65 0.30 10.50 -4.86
N ASN A 66 -0.82 9.98 -4.37
CA ASN A 66 -2.12 10.08 -5.05
C ASN A 66 -2.64 11.53 -5.01
N VAL A 67 -3.68 11.84 -5.77
CA VAL A 67 -4.28 13.19 -5.87
C VAL A 67 -4.57 13.77 -4.49
N GLY A 68 -4.05 14.97 -4.22
CA GLY A 68 -4.21 15.69 -2.96
C GLY A 68 -3.45 15.09 -1.78
N VAL A 69 -2.50 14.18 -2.01
CA VAL A 69 -1.64 13.58 -0.98
C VAL A 69 -0.23 14.11 -1.11
N GLY A 70 0.40 14.43 0.02
CA GLY A 70 1.81 14.75 0.11
C GLY A 70 2.27 15.85 -0.85
N TYR A 71 3.15 15.50 -1.78
CA TYR A 71 3.69 16.43 -2.78
C TYR A 71 2.76 16.61 -4.00
N THR A 72 1.78 15.73 -4.20
CA THR A 72 0.87 15.78 -5.35
C THR A 72 -0.23 16.81 -5.12
N THR A 73 -0.48 17.64 -6.12
CA THR A 73 -1.52 18.67 -6.09
C THR A 73 -2.92 18.08 -6.26
N GLY A 74 -3.93 18.94 -6.35
CA GLY A 74 -5.32 18.55 -6.59
C GLY A 74 -6.15 18.43 -5.34
N GLU A 75 -7.46 18.24 -5.52
CA GLU A 75 -8.42 18.10 -4.41
C GLU A 75 -8.36 16.68 -3.83
N PRO A 76 -8.27 16.53 -2.50
CA PRO A 76 -8.25 15.23 -1.86
C PRO A 76 -9.43 14.33 -2.26
N ARG A 77 -9.16 13.07 -2.51
CA ARG A 77 -10.20 12.07 -2.81
C ARG A 77 -10.84 11.58 -1.51
N ASP A 78 -12.13 11.26 -1.57
CA ASP A 78 -12.95 10.83 -0.42
C ASP A 78 -13.63 9.47 -0.60
N SER A 79 -13.24 8.74 -1.65
CA SER A 79 -13.79 7.43 -1.98
C SER A 79 -12.71 6.50 -2.55
N LEU A 80 -12.91 5.20 -2.40
CA LEU A 80 -12.00 4.20 -2.97
C LEU A 80 -11.95 4.30 -4.50
N ASP A 81 -13.09 4.56 -5.15
CA ASP A 81 -13.16 4.82 -6.59
C ASP A 81 -12.35 6.07 -6.98
N GLY A 82 -12.41 7.14 -6.18
CA GLY A 82 -11.61 8.34 -6.41
C GLY A 82 -10.10 8.11 -6.31
N PHE A 83 -9.65 7.34 -5.30
CA PHE A 83 -8.24 6.96 -5.19
C PHE A 83 -7.79 6.02 -6.33
N ALA A 84 -8.64 5.10 -6.77
CA ALA A 84 -8.34 4.22 -7.90
C ALA A 84 -8.25 5.00 -9.22
N GLU A 85 -9.15 5.96 -9.45
CA GLU A 85 -9.08 6.85 -10.62
C GLU A 85 -7.84 7.72 -10.60
N GLY A 86 -7.46 8.30 -9.43
CA GLY A 86 -6.21 9.04 -9.31
C GLY A 86 -4.98 8.19 -9.64
N ALA A 87 -4.96 6.92 -9.25
CA ALA A 87 -3.90 5.99 -9.63
C ALA A 87 -3.91 5.68 -11.14
N ALA A 88 -5.09 5.54 -11.75
CA ALA A 88 -5.23 5.38 -13.20
C ALA A 88 -4.70 6.61 -13.96
N GLU A 89 -5.13 7.81 -13.55
CA GLU A 89 -4.65 9.08 -14.12
C GLU A 89 -3.10 9.19 -14.07
N PHE A 90 -2.49 8.78 -12.95
CA PHE A 90 -1.04 8.77 -12.80
C PHE A 90 -0.35 7.81 -13.78
N ILE A 91 -0.84 6.57 -13.88
CA ILE A 91 -0.30 5.56 -14.79
C ILE A 91 -0.39 6.05 -16.24
N GLU A 92 -1.53 6.61 -16.63
CA GLU A 92 -1.75 7.17 -17.97
C GLU A 92 -0.90 8.43 -18.24
N ALA A 93 -0.75 9.31 -17.24
CA ALA A 93 0.10 10.51 -17.36
C ALA A 93 1.58 10.16 -17.61
N LEU A 94 2.07 9.05 -17.05
CA LEU A 94 3.40 8.51 -17.35
C LEU A 94 3.51 7.87 -18.75
N GLY A 95 2.41 7.77 -19.49
CA GLY A 95 2.36 7.09 -20.81
C GLY A 95 2.49 5.56 -20.68
N LEU A 96 2.22 5.00 -19.51
CA LEU A 96 2.25 3.55 -19.29
C LEU A 96 0.95 2.94 -19.82
N THR A 97 1.08 1.87 -20.59
CA THR A 97 -0.07 1.09 -21.08
C THR A 97 -0.50 0.02 -20.09
N GLN A 98 0.40 -0.39 -19.21
CA GLN A 98 0.16 -1.39 -18.18
C GLN A 98 1.21 -1.28 -17.06
N ALA A 99 0.82 -1.58 -15.82
CA ALA A 99 1.69 -1.65 -14.64
C ALA A 99 1.40 -2.88 -13.79
N ASP A 100 2.40 -3.34 -13.05
CA ASP A 100 2.19 -4.19 -11.89
C ASP A 100 1.91 -3.29 -10.69
N LEU A 101 1.03 -3.73 -9.80
CA LEU A 101 0.65 -2.94 -8.62
C LEU A 101 1.10 -3.64 -7.33
N LEU A 102 1.72 -2.90 -6.42
CA LEU A 102 1.92 -3.31 -5.04
C LEU A 102 1.22 -2.30 -4.14
N GLY A 103 0.13 -2.72 -3.51
CA GLY A 103 -0.59 -1.87 -2.57
C GLY A 103 -0.43 -2.33 -1.13
N TRP A 104 -0.03 -1.41 -0.23
CA TRP A 104 0.04 -1.67 1.19
C TRP A 104 -1.15 -1.04 1.93
N SER A 105 -1.86 -1.83 2.74
CA SER A 105 -2.99 -1.36 3.54
C SER A 105 -4.07 -0.70 2.65
N LEU A 106 -4.38 0.60 2.83
CA LEU A 106 -5.29 1.34 1.95
C LEU A 106 -4.90 1.20 0.47
N GLY A 107 -3.60 1.23 0.16
CA GLY A 107 -3.11 1.02 -1.20
C GLY A 107 -3.48 -0.34 -1.79
N GLY A 108 -3.61 -1.38 -0.96
CA GLY A 108 -4.05 -2.72 -1.39
C GLY A 108 -5.52 -2.74 -1.81
N PHE A 109 -6.39 -2.00 -1.11
CA PHE A 109 -7.78 -1.81 -1.53
C PHE A 109 -7.87 -1.01 -2.83
N VAL A 110 -7.05 0.05 -2.97
CA VAL A 110 -6.97 0.88 -4.18
C VAL A 110 -6.50 0.04 -5.37
N ALA A 111 -5.48 -0.81 -5.22
CA ALA A 111 -4.96 -1.68 -6.28
C ALA A 111 -6.04 -2.63 -6.82
N GLN A 112 -6.82 -3.24 -5.93
CA GLN A 112 -7.92 -4.13 -6.32
C GLN A 112 -9.04 -3.37 -7.03
N ARG A 113 -9.43 -2.20 -6.51
CA ARG A 113 -10.44 -1.35 -7.12
C ARG A 113 -9.99 -0.87 -8.50
N LEU A 114 -8.73 -0.49 -8.66
CA LEU A 114 -8.17 -0.12 -9.96
C LEU A 114 -8.24 -1.30 -10.95
N ALA A 115 -7.84 -2.50 -10.53
CA ALA A 115 -7.89 -3.69 -11.39
C ALA A 115 -9.33 -4.08 -11.78
N ALA A 116 -10.31 -3.88 -10.89
CA ALA A 116 -11.71 -4.14 -11.20
C ALA A 116 -12.32 -3.10 -12.16
N ARG A 117 -11.88 -1.82 -12.09
CA ARG A 117 -12.44 -0.71 -12.88
C ARG A 117 -11.70 -0.46 -14.19
N ARG A 118 -10.38 -0.64 -14.19
CA ARG A 118 -9.49 -0.35 -15.31
C ARG A 118 -8.54 -1.55 -15.56
N PRO A 119 -9.11 -2.75 -15.84
CA PRO A 119 -8.32 -3.97 -15.96
C PRO A 119 -7.19 -3.88 -17.00
N GLU A 120 -7.37 -3.08 -18.03
CA GLU A 120 -6.37 -2.88 -19.09
C GLU A 120 -5.07 -2.24 -18.61
N LEU A 121 -5.11 -1.47 -17.51
CA LEU A 121 -3.93 -0.80 -16.96
C LEU A 121 -3.11 -1.69 -16.01
N VAL A 122 -3.62 -2.88 -15.66
CA VAL A 122 -3.02 -3.72 -14.64
C VAL A 122 -2.56 -5.04 -15.24
N ARG A 123 -1.33 -5.49 -14.90
CA ARG A 123 -0.82 -6.82 -15.26
C ARG A 123 -0.95 -7.82 -14.11
N LYS A 124 -0.40 -7.49 -12.96
CA LYS A 124 -0.40 -8.30 -11.74
C LYS A 124 -0.61 -7.42 -10.51
N ILE A 125 -1.12 -8.01 -9.43
CA ILE A 125 -1.45 -7.28 -8.20
C ILE A 125 -0.79 -7.96 -7.00
N ILE A 126 -0.09 -7.17 -6.18
CA ILE A 126 0.40 -7.57 -4.87
C ILE A 126 -0.37 -6.78 -3.82
N VAL A 127 -1.11 -7.47 -2.96
CA VAL A 127 -1.94 -6.92 -1.89
C VAL A 127 -1.26 -7.23 -0.56
N ALA A 128 -0.62 -6.24 0.04
CA ALA A 128 0.16 -6.38 1.27
C ALA A 128 -0.53 -5.74 2.47
N GLY A 129 -0.68 -6.48 3.58
CA GLY A 129 -1.31 -5.97 4.80
C GLY A 129 -2.70 -5.39 4.55
N SER A 130 -3.48 -6.05 3.69
CA SER A 130 -4.78 -5.57 3.24
C SER A 130 -5.76 -6.73 3.08
N GLY A 131 -7.03 -6.41 2.91
CA GLY A 131 -8.12 -7.37 2.68
C GLY A 131 -8.81 -7.11 1.35
N PRO A 132 -9.99 -7.71 1.12
CA PRO A 132 -10.85 -7.35 0.00
C PRO A 132 -11.50 -5.98 0.26
N THR A 133 -12.14 -5.41 -0.75
CA THR A 133 -12.72 -4.06 -0.72
C THR A 133 -13.99 -3.95 0.13
N GLY A 134 -14.00 -4.58 1.29
CA GLY A 134 -15.09 -4.51 2.26
C GLY A 134 -14.91 -5.45 3.44
N TRP A 135 -15.89 -5.44 4.32
CA TRP A 135 -15.92 -6.34 5.47
C TRP A 135 -16.18 -7.79 5.03
N VAL A 136 -15.50 -8.73 5.68
CA VAL A 136 -15.71 -10.16 5.44
C VAL A 136 -16.31 -10.86 6.67
N PRO A 137 -17.22 -11.81 6.49
CA PRO A 137 -17.79 -12.56 7.59
C PRO A 137 -16.73 -13.32 8.41
N GLY A 138 -16.83 -13.21 9.74
CA GLY A 138 -15.91 -13.88 10.65
C GLY A 138 -14.57 -13.19 10.86
N ALA A 139 -14.30 -12.07 10.20
CA ALA A 139 -13.13 -11.27 10.51
C ALA A 139 -13.24 -10.66 11.91
N PRO A 140 -12.16 -10.69 12.72
CA PRO A 140 -12.13 -9.96 13.98
C PRO A 140 -12.38 -8.46 13.77
N GLU A 141 -13.13 -7.84 14.66
CA GLU A 141 -13.29 -6.39 14.67
C GLU A 141 -12.02 -5.72 15.21
N ALA A 142 -11.75 -4.49 14.72
CA ALA A 142 -10.68 -3.68 15.26
C ALA A 142 -10.95 -3.37 16.76
N SER A 143 -9.95 -3.53 17.60
CA SER A 143 -10.07 -3.24 19.03
C SER A 143 -10.26 -1.73 19.28
N GLU A 144 -10.86 -1.37 20.43
CA GLU A 144 -10.99 0.04 20.84
C GLU A 144 -9.63 0.77 20.85
N LYS A 145 -8.55 0.07 21.20
CA LYS A 145 -7.18 0.63 21.17
C LYS A 145 -6.76 0.96 19.74
N VAL A 146 -6.98 0.08 18.77
CA VAL A 146 -6.68 0.33 17.36
C VAL A 146 -7.49 1.52 16.86
N LEU A 147 -8.80 1.53 17.09
CA LEU A 147 -9.67 2.63 16.68
C LEU A 147 -9.28 3.96 17.34
N GLY A 148 -8.93 3.93 18.62
CA GLY A 148 -8.45 5.09 19.36
C GLY A 148 -7.16 5.67 18.78
N ILE A 149 -6.20 4.84 18.40
CA ILE A 149 -4.95 5.30 17.77
C ILE A 149 -5.22 5.84 16.36
N MET A 150 -6.04 5.17 15.57
CA MET A 150 -6.39 5.63 14.21
C MET A 150 -7.10 6.99 14.21
N ALA A 151 -7.83 7.31 15.28
CA ALA A 151 -8.51 8.58 15.44
C ALA A 151 -7.60 9.73 15.92
N LYS A 152 -6.39 9.44 16.42
CA LYS A 152 -5.44 10.48 16.83
C LYS A 152 -4.99 11.31 15.63
N PRO A 153 -4.95 12.65 15.73
CA PRO A 153 -4.34 13.48 14.68
C PRO A 153 -2.85 13.17 14.51
N ASP A 154 -2.15 12.97 15.63
CA ASP A 154 -0.72 12.67 15.69
C ASP A 154 -0.51 11.38 16.49
N ALA A 155 -0.27 10.27 15.82
CA ALA A 155 0.13 9.02 16.44
C ALA A 155 1.63 9.07 16.74
N ASP A 156 2.03 8.74 17.97
CA ASP A 156 3.43 8.68 18.35
C ASP A 156 4.09 7.35 17.91
N LEU A 157 5.40 7.22 18.17
CA LEU A 157 6.15 6.03 17.80
C LEU A 157 5.60 4.75 18.46
N GLU A 158 5.16 4.81 19.73
CA GLU A 158 4.60 3.65 20.41
C GLU A 158 3.26 3.22 19.84
N ASP A 159 2.42 4.19 19.44
CA ASP A 159 1.18 3.94 18.72
C ASP A 159 1.46 3.23 17.39
N MET A 160 2.43 3.72 16.62
CA MET A 160 2.80 3.15 15.33
C MET A 160 3.41 1.75 15.48
N LEU A 161 4.25 1.55 16.48
CA LEU A 161 4.80 0.22 16.80
C LEU A 161 3.68 -0.76 17.14
N TYR A 162 2.70 -0.35 17.94
CA TYR A 162 1.56 -1.20 18.31
C TYR A 162 0.70 -1.58 17.08
N LEU A 163 0.44 -0.63 16.20
CA LEU A 163 -0.38 -0.89 15.00
C LEU A 163 0.32 -1.82 14.00
N PHE A 164 1.63 -1.72 13.89
CA PHE A 164 2.37 -2.31 12.77
C PHE A 164 3.13 -3.58 13.13
N TYR A 165 3.53 -3.73 14.37
CA TYR A 165 4.41 -4.84 14.81
C TYR A 165 3.83 -5.57 16.01
N PRO A 166 3.96 -6.90 16.07
CA PRO A 166 3.61 -7.66 17.27
C PRO A 166 4.42 -7.18 18.50
N GLU A 167 3.82 -7.34 19.69
CA GLU A 167 4.45 -6.94 20.97
C GLU A 167 5.54 -7.95 21.44
N THR A 168 6.41 -8.38 20.50
CA THR A 168 7.61 -9.19 20.80
C THR A 168 8.86 -8.34 20.65
N ASP A 169 9.92 -8.66 21.41
CA ASP A 169 11.17 -7.91 21.36
C ASP A 169 11.75 -7.85 19.95
N ALA A 170 11.71 -8.96 19.20
CA ALA A 170 12.24 -9.04 17.84
C ALA A 170 11.44 -8.17 16.86
N ALA A 171 10.10 -8.23 16.88
CA ALA A 171 9.26 -7.43 16.00
C ALA A 171 9.36 -5.94 16.32
N ARG A 172 9.41 -5.57 17.60
CA ARG A 172 9.61 -4.18 18.03
C ARG A 172 10.97 -3.65 17.62
N ALA A 173 12.03 -4.46 17.68
CA ALA A 173 13.35 -4.08 17.19
C ALA A 173 13.32 -3.78 15.69
N SER A 174 12.68 -4.64 14.88
CA SER A 174 12.46 -4.37 13.45
C SER A 174 11.63 -3.11 13.20
N GLY A 175 10.64 -2.83 14.06
CA GLY A 175 9.86 -1.60 14.00
C GLY A 175 10.71 -0.35 14.25
N HIS A 176 11.56 -0.37 15.27
CA HIS A 176 12.48 0.75 15.52
C HIS A 176 13.47 0.96 14.39
N GLU A 177 13.97 -0.11 13.76
CA GLU A 177 14.83 -0.04 12.59
C GLU A 177 14.10 0.61 11.40
N HIS A 178 12.90 0.13 11.06
CA HIS A 178 12.06 0.74 10.03
C HIS A 178 11.86 2.25 10.25
N PHE A 179 11.44 2.67 11.46
CA PHE A 179 11.23 4.10 11.73
C PHE A 179 12.53 4.91 11.72
N THR A 180 13.68 4.28 12.00
CA THR A 180 15.00 4.91 11.83
C THR A 180 15.32 5.11 10.34
N HIS A 181 15.00 4.14 9.49
CA HIS A 181 15.21 4.23 8.05
C HIS A 181 14.39 5.36 7.43
N VAL A 182 13.08 5.41 7.68
CA VAL A 182 12.22 6.44 7.08
C VAL A 182 12.49 7.84 7.62
N ALA A 183 13.08 7.98 8.81
CA ALA A 183 13.37 9.27 9.44
C ALA A 183 14.24 10.17 8.56
N THR A 184 15.11 9.62 7.72
CA THR A 184 15.97 10.40 6.80
C THR A 184 15.14 11.25 5.85
N ARG A 185 14.12 10.67 5.21
CA ARG A 185 13.24 11.38 4.28
C ARG A 185 12.24 12.26 5.02
N LEU A 186 11.68 11.80 6.13
CA LEU A 186 10.73 12.57 6.92
C LEU A 186 11.34 13.83 7.52
N ALA A 187 12.64 13.83 7.84
CA ALA A 187 13.36 14.99 8.34
C ALA A 187 13.72 16.02 7.25
N ALA A 188 13.59 15.70 5.97
CA ALA A 188 13.98 16.52 4.82
C ALA A 188 12.80 17.33 4.22
N ASP A 189 12.01 18.00 5.05
CA ASP A 189 10.84 18.79 4.64
C ASP A 189 9.74 17.96 3.94
N SER A 190 9.54 16.70 4.37
CA SER A 190 8.45 15.86 3.88
C SER A 190 7.10 16.48 4.22
N PRO A 191 6.19 16.67 3.24
CA PRO A 191 4.88 17.20 3.51
C PRO A 191 4.05 16.23 4.35
N ALA A 192 3.40 16.75 5.37
CA ALA A 192 2.41 15.97 6.10
C ALA A 192 1.15 15.75 5.25
N VAL A 193 0.46 14.63 5.48
CA VAL A 193 -0.90 14.44 4.97
C VAL A 193 -1.81 15.46 5.63
N THR A 194 -2.50 16.29 4.84
CA THR A 194 -3.40 17.33 5.36
C THR A 194 -4.60 16.74 6.09
N GLU A 195 -5.24 17.51 6.96
CA GLU A 195 -6.46 17.07 7.63
C GLU A 195 -7.56 16.72 6.61
N ALA A 196 -7.74 17.53 5.56
CA ALA A 196 -8.71 17.26 4.49
C ALA A 196 -8.44 15.92 3.79
N THR A 197 -7.17 15.64 3.47
CA THR A 197 -6.75 14.37 2.88
C THR A 197 -7.01 13.19 3.82
N ALA A 198 -6.67 13.35 5.11
CA ALA A 198 -6.90 12.31 6.12
C ALA A 198 -8.39 12.00 6.29
N GLN A 199 -9.25 13.02 6.28
CA GLN A 199 -10.72 12.86 6.33
C GLN A 199 -11.25 12.16 5.07
N GLY A 200 -10.73 12.50 3.88
CA GLY A 200 -11.08 11.81 2.64
C GLY A 200 -10.71 10.32 2.67
N MET A 201 -9.50 9.98 3.16
CA MET A 201 -9.08 8.59 3.34
C MET A 201 -9.98 7.84 4.35
N LEU A 202 -10.37 8.49 5.46
CA LEU A 202 -11.30 7.90 6.43
C LEU A 202 -12.69 7.69 5.83
N ALA A 203 -13.18 8.63 5.01
CA ALA A 203 -14.45 8.47 4.31
C ALA A 203 -14.42 7.26 3.35
N ALA A 204 -13.33 7.10 2.59
CA ALA A 204 -13.12 5.95 1.71
C ALA A 204 -13.11 4.62 2.49
N ILE A 205 -12.41 4.57 3.64
CA ILE A 205 -12.39 3.39 4.52
C ILE A 205 -13.80 3.11 5.09
N GLY A 206 -14.52 4.14 5.51
CA GLY A 206 -15.90 3.99 6.00
C GLY A 206 -16.85 3.42 4.95
N GLN A 207 -16.77 3.88 3.70
CA GLN A 207 -17.55 3.34 2.58
C GLN A 207 -17.19 1.89 2.29
N LEU A 208 -15.90 1.56 2.30
CA LEU A 208 -15.40 0.21 2.11
C LEU A 208 -15.95 -0.74 3.19
N LEU A 209 -15.86 -0.37 4.46
CA LEU A 209 -16.34 -1.21 5.57
C LEU A 209 -17.87 -1.37 5.59
N ALA A 210 -18.62 -0.47 4.97
CA ALA A 210 -20.07 -0.53 4.85
C ALA A 210 -20.56 -1.41 3.67
N ALA A 211 -19.65 -1.81 2.77
CA ALA A 211 -20.02 -2.60 1.59
C ALA A 211 -20.54 -4.00 1.97
N PRO A 212 -21.70 -4.45 1.46
CA PRO A 212 -22.21 -5.80 1.70
C PRO A 212 -21.25 -6.85 1.13
N PHE A 213 -21.07 -7.98 1.82
CA PHE A 213 -20.11 -9.01 1.40
C PHE A 213 -20.40 -9.57 0.00
N ASP A 214 -21.67 -9.64 -0.42
CA ASP A 214 -22.01 -10.10 -1.78
C ASP A 214 -21.44 -9.16 -2.87
N GLU A 215 -21.39 -7.85 -2.62
CA GLU A 215 -20.75 -6.88 -3.53
C GLU A 215 -19.23 -7.05 -3.54
N VAL A 216 -18.64 -7.22 -2.35
CA VAL A 216 -17.21 -7.49 -2.18
C VAL A 216 -16.78 -8.75 -2.94
N ARG A 217 -17.57 -9.82 -2.79
CA ARG A 217 -17.34 -11.07 -3.50
C ARG A 217 -17.45 -10.90 -5.01
N ALA A 218 -18.48 -10.21 -5.49
CA ALA A 218 -18.66 -9.96 -6.92
C ALA A 218 -17.49 -9.16 -7.52
N GLU A 219 -16.94 -8.19 -6.78
CA GLU A 219 -15.75 -7.45 -7.19
C GLU A 219 -14.51 -8.36 -7.25
N LEU A 220 -14.25 -9.17 -6.22
CA LEU A 220 -13.15 -10.16 -6.24
C LEU A 220 -13.27 -11.11 -7.44
N GLU A 221 -14.46 -11.66 -7.68
CA GLU A 221 -14.74 -12.57 -8.80
C GLU A 221 -14.58 -11.87 -10.17
N SER A 222 -14.65 -10.53 -10.23
CA SER A 222 -14.42 -9.75 -11.44
C SER A 222 -12.95 -9.59 -11.80
N ILE A 223 -12.05 -9.63 -10.81
CA ILE A 223 -10.59 -9.53 -11.00
C ILE A 223 -10.06 -10.80 -11.64
N LYS A 224 -9.48 -10.68 -12.84
CA LYS A 224 -8.94 -11.82 -13.62
C LYS A 224 -7.42 -11.86 -13.64
N HIS A 225 -6.78 -10.87 -13.04
CA HIS A 225 -5.34 -10.77 -12.94
C HIS A 225 -4.80 -11.76 -11.92
N PRO A 226 -3.53 -12.23 -12.07
CA PRO A 226 -2.84 -12.91 -10.99
C PRO A 226 -2.69 -11.99 -9.78
N VAL A 227 -2.99 -12.51 -8.57
CA VAL A 227 -2.95 -11.75 -7.32
C VAL A 227 -2.08 -12.47 -6.29
N LEU A 228 -1.11 -11.76 -5.74
CA LEU A 228 -0.37 -12.19 -4.57
C LEU A 228 -0.89 -11.43 -3.34
N TYR A 229 -1.59 -12.12 -2.45
CA TYR A 229 -1.89 -11.61 -1.11
C TYR A 229 -0.76 -11.95 -0.15
N ALA A 230 -0.39 -10.99 0.69
CA ALA A 230 0.55 -11.21 1.77
C ALA A 230 0.13 -10.45 3.03
N ASN A 231 0.21 -11.10 4.20
CA ASN A 231 -0.16 -10.48 5.46
C ASN A 231 0.63 -11.04 6.64
N GLY A 232 0.76 -10.26 7.71
CA GLY A 232 1.21 -10.73 9.01
C GLY A 232 0.07 -11.41 9.77
N LEU A 233 0.37 -12.55 10.41
CA LEU A 233 -0.65 -13.29 11.15
C LEU A 233 -1.19 -12.51 12.38
N HIS A 234 -0.37 -11.58 12.90
CA HIS A 234 -0.70 -10.72 14.04
C HIS A 234 -1.10 -9.29 13.63
N ASP A 235 -1.57 -9.10 12.39
CA ASP A 235 -2.08 -7.81 11.94
C ASP A 235 -3.35 -7.44 12.71
N VAL A 236 -3.27 -6.36 13.52
CA VAL A 236 -4.37 -5.87 14.36
C VAL A 236 -5.27 -4.85 13.62
N MET A 237 -4.84 -4.38 12.44
CA MET A 237 -5.58 -3.40 11.60
C MET A 237 -6.40 -4.09 10.52
N VAL A 238 -5.77 -4.97 9.74
CA VAL A 238 -6.42 -5.77 8.69
C VAL A 238 -6.12 -7.25 8.95
N PRO A 239 -7.00 -7.95 9.66
CA PRO A 239 -6.75 -9.34 10.07
C PRO A 239 -6.44 -10.25 8.87
N ALA A 240 -5.45 -11.14 9.01
CA ALA A 240 -5.05 -12.11 7.99
C ALA A 240 -6.23 -13.01 7.51
N HIS A 241 -7.27 -13.16 8.34
CA HIS A 241 -8.53 -13.81 7.94
C HIS A 241 -9.15 -13.16 6.70
N ALA A 242 -9.10 -11.82 6.60
CA ALA A 242 -9.64 -11.11 5.44
C ALA A 242 -8.90 -11.48 4.14
N SER A 243 -7.57 -11.56 4.19
CA SER A 243 -6.76 -12.03 3.05
C SER A 243 -7.06 -13.48 2.68
N TYR A 244 -7.27 -14.36 3.69
CA TYR A 244 -7.64 -15.76 3.46
C TYR A 244 -9.03 -15.90 2.78
N VAL A 245 -10.01 -15.09 3.17
CA VAL A 245 -11.31 -15.08 2.51
C VAL A 245 -11.21 -14.56 1.08
N ALA A 246 -10.44 -13.47 0.87
CA ALA A 246 -10.30 -12.87 -0.46
C ALA A 246 -9.79 -13.87 -1.51
N VAL A 247 -8.74 -14.64 -1.20
CA VAL A 247 -8.14 -15.58 -2.16
C VAL A 247 -9.08 -16.72 -2.57
N GLN A 248 -10.14 -17.00 -1.79
CA GLN A 248 -11.13 -18.02 -2.15
C GLN A 248 -12.08 -17.57 -3.26
N HIS A 249 -12.14 -16.26 -3.53
CA HIS A 249 -13.04 -15.66 -4.53
C HIS A 249 -12.29 -15.12 -5.75
N LEU A 250 -10.95 -15.23 -5.79
CA LEU A 250 -10.12 -14.83 -6.92
C LEU A 250 -9.84 -16.03 -7.83
N ALA A 251 -9.76 -15.78 -9.14
CA ALA A 251 -9.54 -16.84 -10.13
C ALA A 251 -8.10 -17.38 -10.11
N ASP A 252 -7.13 -16.50 -9.84
CA ASP A 252 -5.69 -16.82 -9.77
C ASP A 252 -5.06 -16.05 -8.62
N ALA A 253 -4.87 -16.72 -7.48
CA ALA A 253 -4.37 -16.08 -6.27
C ALA A 253 -3.43 -16.98 -5.48
N THR A 254 -2.39 -16.35 -4.92
CA THR A 254 -1.50 -16.94 -3.92
C THR A 254 -1.61 -16.16 -2.61
N LEU A 255 -1.57 -16.86 -1.47
CA LEU A 255 -1.55 -16.26 -0.14
C LEU A 255 -0.25 -16.58 0.59
N LEU A 256 0.43 -15.56 1.09
CA LEU A 256 1.58 -15.66 2.00
C LEU A 256 1.19 -15.13 3.38
N LEU A 257 1.48 -15.90 4.43
CA LEU A 257 1.27 -15.48 5.82
C LEU A 257 2.58 -15.56 6.60
N TYR A 258 2.93 -14.45 7.25
CA TYR A 258 4.11 -14.32 8.11
C TYR A 258 3.69 -14.52 9.57
N GLY A 259 4.08 -15.64 10.17
CA GLY A 259 3.58 -16.10 11.47
C GLY A 259 4.03 -15.27 12.66
N ASP A 260 5.09 -14.47 12.52
CA ASP A 260 5.73 -13.65 13.56
C ASP A 260 5.59 -12.14 13.31
N ALA A 261 4.75 -11.74 12.34
CA ALA A 261 4.65 -10.36 11.88
C ALA A 261 3.22 -9.80 11.97
N GLY A 262 3.13 -8.47 11.99
CA GLY A 262 1.89 -7.68 11.97
C GLY A 262 1.68 -6.95 10.65
N HIS A 263 1.07 -5.76 10.71
CA HIS A 263 0.69 -4.96 9.55
C HIS A 263 1.86 -4.53 8.66
N ALA A 264 3.05 -4.32 9.24
CA ALA A 264 4.27 -3.96 8.52
C ALA A 264 5.19 -5.17 8.26
N PHE A 265 4.63 -6.38 8.09
CA PHE A 265 5.39 -7.60 7.78
C PHE A 265 6.35 -7.40 6.60
N LEU A 266 5.98 -6.58 5.62
CA LEU A 266 6.76 -6.31 4.42
C LEU A 266 8.09 -5.60 4.72
N PHE A 267 8.20 -4.88 5.83
CA PHE A 267 9.44 -4.26 6.30
C PHE A 267 10.18 -5.18 7.28
N GLN A 268 9.45 -5.84 8.18
CA GLN A 268 10.03 -6.84 9.08
C GLN A 268 10.72 -7.99 8.32
N HIS A 269 10.17 -8.37 7.18
CA HIS A 269 10.68 -9.45 6.32
C HIS A 269 11.04 -8.92 4.91
N ALA A 270 11.58 -7.71 4.79
CA ALA A 270 11.79 -7.01 3.52
C ALA A 270 12.47 -7.88 2.47
N LYS A 271 13.63 -8.46 2.78
CA LYS A 271 14.38 -9.31 1.85
C LYS A 271 13.64 -10.57 1.43
N ALA A 272 12.92 -11.21 2.36
CA ALA A 272 12.19 -12.44 2.06
C ALA A 272 10.94 -12.15 1.22
N PHE A 273 10.22 -11.08 1.55
CA PHE A 273 9.01 -10.69 0.84
C PHE A 273 9.31 -10.18 -0.58
N THR A 274 10.33 -9.33 -0.75
CA THR A 274 10.73 -8.83 -2.08
C THR A 274 11.16 -9.95 -3.01
N LYS A 275 11.80 -11.03 -2.48
CA LYS A 275 12.06 -12.23 -3.28
C LYS A 275 10.77 -12.91 -3.75
N GLN A 276 9.75 -13.04 -2.90
CA GLN A 276 8.45 -13.61 -3.30
C GLN A 276 7.74 -12.72 -4.33
N VAL A 277 7.86 -11.40 -4.20
CA VAL A 277 7.38 -10.43 -5.20
C VAL A 277 8.07 -10.67 -6.53
N ALA A 278 9.40 -10.79 -6.56
CA ALA A 278 10.16 -11.05 -7.79
C ALA A 278 9.77 -12.38 -8.45
N ASP A 279 9.66 -13.46 -7.67
CA ASP A 279 9.24 -14.78 -8.17
C ASP A 279 7.81 -14.70 -8.77
N PHE A 280 6.89 -13.98 -8.12
CA PHE A 280 5.53 -13.77 -8.61
C PHE A 280 5.48 -12.91 -9.87
N LEU A 281 6.25 -11.83 -9.96
CA LEU A 281 6.25 -10.96 -11.14
C LEU A 281 6.88 -11.63 -12.37
N ALA A 282 7.79 -12.57 -12.17
CA ALA A 282 8.45 -13.34 -13.22
C ALA A 282 7.61 -14.52 -13.77
N SER A 283 6.60 -14.99 -13.05
CA SER A 283 5.73 -16.14 -13.40
C SER A 283 4.75 -15.90 -14.60
#